data_f4d25ea2d0492a772fda854eea1c6cfd
#
_entry.id   f4d25ea2d0492a772fda854eea1c6cfd
#
_cell.length_a   1.000
_cell.length_b   1.000
_cell.length_c   1.000
_cell.angle_alpha   90.00
_cell.angle_beta   90.00
_cell.angle_gamma   90.00
#
_symmetry.space_group_name_H-M   'P 1'
#
loop_
_entity.id
_entity.type
_entity.pdbx_description
1 polymer ?
#
loop_
_entity_poly.entity_id
_entity_poly.type
_entity_poly.pdbx_seq_one_letter_code
_entity_poly.pdbx_strand_id
1 'polypeptide(L)'
;MQIIDQVCSPNIFGKPVYYNVLELKETQMIGHDPLTNTHRYWIPVDADLDDTSAYIDPLDQIDYNFEADFALYREKFNFLTAAEITKSRENLGLTPDEAALILGLTTEKLSDIENDGCLQSFDQEILLRLLTTPDSLHQHVQRYHALIELRAKQADMDVDALFAKLEKINAK
;
A
#
# COMPACT_ATOMS: atom_id res chain seq x y z
N MET A 1 21.47 17.51 -1.10
CA MET A 1 20.34 18.41 -1.36
C MET A 1 20.55 19.11 -2.68
N GLN A 2 19.51 19.14 -3.52
CA GLN A 2 19.55 19.77 -4.84
C GLN A 2 18.18 20.42 -5.12
N ILE A 3 18.18 21.68 -5.61
CA ILE A 3 16.98 22.29 -6.18
C ILE A 3 16.82 21.73 -7.60
N ILE A 4 15.67 21.12 -7.88
CA ILE A 4 15.39 20.48 -9.17
C ILE A 4 14.35 21.25 -10.00
N ASP A 5 13.52 22.06 -9.36
CA ASP A 5 12.46 22.84 -10.02
C ASP A 5 12.02 24.01 -9.15
N GLN A 6 11.16 24.85 -9.69
CA GLN A 6 10.47 25.90 -8.98
C GLN A 6 8.99 25.94 -9.41
N VAL A 7 8.10 25.93 -8.45
CA VAL A 7 6.64 25.88 -8.67
C VAL A 7 5.93 27.04 -8.01
N CYS A 8 4.75 27.36 -8.51
CA CYS A 8 3.87 28.35 -7.89
C CYS A 8 2.57 27.65 -7.45
N SER A 9 2.23 27.78 -6.19
CA SER A 9 0.98 27.25 -5.63
C SER A 9 0.30 28.29 -4.74
N PRO A 10 -1.02 28.39 -4.75
CA PRO A 10 -1.72 29.31 -3.85
C PRO A 10 -1.60 28.81 -2.39
N ASN A 11 -1.39 29.76 -1.47
CA ASN A 11 -1.51 29.47 -0.04
C ASN A 11 -2.98 29.35 0.39
N ILE A 12 -3.20 29.07 1.68
CA ILE A 12 -4.56 28.93 2.26
C ILE A 12 -5.47 30.15 2.10
N PHE A 13 -4.88 31.33 1.76
CA PHE A 13 -5.61 32.57 1.47
C PHE A 13 -5.77 32.84 -0.04
N GLY A 14 -5.42 31.86 -0.90
CA GLY A 14 -5.49 31.98 -2.36
C GLY A 14 -4.40 32.90 -2.98
N LYS A 15 -3.40 33.32 -2.22
CA LYS A 15 -2.29 34.12 -2.73
C LYS A 15 -1.22 33.22 -3.35
N PRO A 16 -0.65 33.58 -4.53
CA PRO A 16 0.42 32.81 -5.14
C PRO A 16 1.68 32.88 -4.25
N VAL A 17 2.25 31.71 -4.00
CA VAL A 17 3.55 31.53 -3.33
C VAL A 17 4.44 30.71 -4.24
N TYR A 18 5.69 31.10 -4.36
CA TYR A 18 6.69 30.37 -5.14
C TYR A 18 7.51 29.48 -4.19
N TYR A 19 7.73 28.26 -4.62
CA TYR A 19 8.48 27.26 -3.90
C TYR A 19 9.62 26.72 -4.75
N ASN A 20 10.78 26.52 -4.14
CA ASN A 20 11.82 25.67 -4.71
C ASN A 20 11.45 24.21 -4.42
N VAL A 21 11.58 23.35 -5.41
CA VAL A 21 11.43 21.90 -5.24
C VAL A 21 12.80 21.31 -4.96
N LEU A 22 12.94 20.72 -3.78
CA LEU A 22 14.19 20.11 -3.31
C LEU A 22 14.15 18.60 -3.46
N GLU A 23 15.26 18.00 -3.87
CA GLU A 23 15.52 16.57 -3.66
C GLU A 23 16.70 16.41 -2.70
N LEU A 24 16.50 15.54 -1.71
CA LEU A 24 17.56 15.19 -0.78
C LEU A 24 17.49 13.69 -0.42
N LYS A 25 18.67 13.11 -0.16
CA LYS A 25 18.75 11.74 0.35
C LYS A 25 18.66 11.76 1.87
N GLU A 26 17.71 11.00 2.38
CA GLU A 26 17.49 10.84 3.80
C GLU A 26 17.44 9.36 4.18
N THR A 27 17.80 9.06 5.41
CA THR A 27 17.60 7.73 5.99
C THR A 27 16.46 7.81 6.99
N GLN A 28 15.39 7.10 6.69
CA GLN A 28 14.21 7.02 7.56
C GLN A 28 13.94 5.57 7.97
N MET A 29 13.20 5.42 9.08
CA MET A 29 12.69 4.13 9.52
C MET A 29 11.41 3.81 8.76
N ILE A 30 11.45 2.82 7.87
CA ILE A 30 10.29 2.33 7.14
C ILE A 30 9.94 0.96 7.73
N GLY A 31 8.79 0.88 8.39
CA GLY A 31 8.50 -0.26 9.25
C GLY A 31 9.51 -0.33 10.41
N HIS A 32 10.35 -1.34 10.42
CA HIS A 32 11.40 -1.53 11.43
C HIS A 32 12.83 -1.40 10.87
N ASP A 33 12.97 -1.03 9.61
CA ASP A 33 14.24 -1.06 8.89
C ASP A 33 14.68 0.35 8.46
N PRO A 34 15.95 0.73 8.68
CA PRO A 34 16.48 1.98 8.17
C PRO A 34 16.72 1.87 6.68
N LEU A 35 16.08 2.72 5.89
CA LEU A 35 16.27 2.83 4.46
C LEU A 35 16.66 4.24 4.07
N THR A 36 17.58 4.34 3.10
CA THR A 36 17.97 5.62 2.52
C THR A 36 17.27 5.79 1.17
N ASN A 37 16.47 6.82 1.06
CA ASN A 37 15.73 7.17 -0.15
C ASN A 37 15.96 8.62 -0.55
N THR A 38 15.51 8.99 -1.74
CA THR A 38 15.48 10.37 -2.21
C THR A 38 14.07 10.89 -2.03
N HIS A 39 13.92 11.88 -1.15
CA HIS A 39 12.66 12.54 -0.87
C HIS A 39 12.59 13.89 -1.57
N ARG A 40 11.38 14.34 -1.81
CA ARG A 40 11.07 15.61 -2.44
C ARG A 40 10.31 16.51 -1.48
N TYR A 41 10.74 17.75 -1.36
CA TYR A 41 10.10 18.77 -0.52
C TYR A 41 9.93 20.07 -1.26
N TRP A 42 8.94 20.83 -0.89
CA TRP A 42 8.78 22.21 -1.31
C TRP A 42 9.21 23.13 -0.19
N ILE A 43 9.96 24.21 -0.52
CA ILE A 43 10.36 25.25 0.42
C ILE A 43 10.08 26.61 -0.20
N PRO A 44 9.49 27.60 0.52
CA PRO A 44 9.32 28.94 -0.01
C PRO A 44 10.65 29.51 -0.53
N VAL A 45 10.63 30.22 -1.67
CA VAL A 45 11.85 30.70 -2.33
C VAL A 45 12.65 31.71 -1.49
N ASP A 46 12.00 32.35 -0.51
CA ASP A 46 12.59 33.32 0.42
C ASP A 46 13.00 32.70 1.77
N ALA A 47 12.76 31.39 1.97
CA ALA A 47 13.18 30.68 3.18
C ALA A 47 14.64 30.20 3.06
N ASP A 48 15.28 30.01 4.20
CA ASP A 48 16.61 29.42 4.29
C ASP A 48 16.53 27.93 3.93
N LEU A 49 17.37 27.50 2.98
CA LEU A 49 17.42 26.11 2.53
C LEU A 49 17.88 25.12 3.62
N ASP A 50 18.58 25.62 4.63
CA ASP A 50 19.03 24.81 5.76
C ASP A 50 17.99 24.72 6.89
N ASP A 51 16.90 25.50 6.80
CA ASP A 51 15.77 25.43 7.75
C ASP A 51 14.81 24.31 7.37
N THR A 52 15.06 23.11 7.90
CA THR A 52 14.20 21.95 7.66
C THR A 52 12.78 22.10 8.17
N SER A 53 12.52 23.07 9.07
CA SER A 53 11.15 23.35 9.54
C SER A 53 10.27 24.03 8.50
N ALA A 54 10.89 24.59 7.46
CA ALA A 54 10.21 25.19 6.31
C ALA A 54 9.88 24.20 5.20
N TYR A 55 10.32 22.93 5.32
CA TYR A 55 10.05 21.88 4.33
C TYR A 55 8.61 21.41 4.45
N ILE A 56 7.94 21.36 3.32
CA ILE A 56 6.59 20.78 3.23
C ILE A 56 6.57 19.70 2.13
N ASP A 57 5.73 18.71 2.31
CA ASP A 57 5.51 17.72 1.25
C ASP A 57 4.96 18.39 -0.02
N PRO A 58 5.24 17.82 -1.22
CA PRO A 58 4.73 18.37 -2.47
C PRO A 58 3.22 18.54 -2.44
N LEU A 59 2.71 19.76 -2.58
CA LEU A 59 1.27 20.06 -2.47
C LEU A 59 0.46 19.48 -3.63
N ASP A 60 1.08 19.16 -4.73
CA ASP A 60 0.50 18.52 -5.90
C ASP A 60 0.49 16.98 -5.80
N GLN A 61 1.31 16.42 -4.91
CA GLN A 61 1.43 14.97 -4.68
C GLN A 61 1.88 14.73 -3.23
N ILE A 62 0.96 14.93 -2.30
CA ILE A 62 1.25 14.94 -0.86
C ILE A 62 1.81 13.60 -0.33
N ASP A 63 1.47 12.50 -0.97
CA ASP A 63 1.90 11.14 -0.59
C ASP A 63 3.19 10.69 -1.31
N TYR A 64 3.82 11.56 -2.14
CA TYR A 64 4.98 11.22 -2.97
C TYR A 64 6.10 10.51 -2.19
N ASN A 65 6.48 11.06 -1.03
CA ASN A 65 7.58 10.51 -0.23
C ASN A 65 7.22 9.16 0.39
N PHE A 66 5.98 8.98 0.86
CA PHE A 66 5.50 7.70 1.39
C PHE A 66 5.42 6.63 0.29
N GLU A 67 4.89 6.96 -0.87
CA GLU A 67 4.81 6.05 -2.02
C GLU A 67 6.21 5.61 -2.47
N ALA A 68 7.17 6.55 -2.53
CA ALA A 68 8.57 6.26 -2.87
C ALA A 68 9.22 5.33 -1.82
N ASP A 69 8.95 5.54 -0.54
CA ASP A 69 9.46 4.71 0.55
C ASP A 69 8.88 3.29 0.53
N PHE A 70 7.58 3.17 0.29
CA PHE A 70 6.92 1.86 0.20
C PHE A 70 7.41 1.09 -1.03
N ALA A 71 7.58 1.76 -2.16
CA ALA A 71 8.14 1.14 -3.37
C ALA A 71 9.57 0.62 -3.12
N LEU A 72 10.43 1.44 -2.50
CA LEU A 72 11.80 1.04 -2.15
C LEU A 72 11.83 -0.14 -1.17
N TYR A 73 10.96 -0.14 -0.16
CA TYR A 73 10.87 -1.23 0.82
C TYR A 73 10.47 -2.54 0.14
N ARG A 74 9.40 -2.49 -0.68
CA ARG A 74 8.90 -3.65 -1.42
C ARG A 74 9.96 -4.21 -2.37
N GLU A 75 10.66 -3.36 -3.10
CA GLU A 75 11.76 -3.77 -3.99
C GLU A 75 12.89 -4.44 -3.19
N LYS A 76 13.37 -3.76 -2.14
CA LYS A 76 14.51 -4.24 -1.34
C LYS A 76 14.27 -5.58 -0.66
N PHE A 77 13.06 -5.80 -0.14
CA PHE A 77 12.68 -7.00 0.59
C PHE A 77 11.85 -7.99 -0.22
N ASN A 78 11.72 -7.75 -1.52
CA ASN A 78 10.93 -8.59 -2.43
C ASN A 78 9.48 -8.81 -1.94
N PHE A 79 8.83 -7.74 -1.45
CA PHE A 79 7.42 -7.75 -1.10
C PHE A 79 6.57 -7.52 -2.36
N LEU A 80 5.33 -8.02 -2.31
CA LEU A 80 4.36 -7.74 -3.36
C LEU A 80 4.02 -6.26 -3.42
N THR A 81 3.94 -5.71 -4.62
CA THR A 81 3.42 -4.37 -4.85
C THR A 81 1.89 -4.34 -4.67
N ALA A 82 1.32 -3.17 -4.39
CA ALA A 82 -0.12 -2.98 -4.33
C ALA A 82 -0.83 -3.48 -5.60
N ALA A 83 -0.27 -3.16 -6.78
CA ALA A 83 -0.80 -3.60 -8.06
C ALA A 83 -0.76 -5.12 -8.24
N GLU A 84 0.30 -5.81 -7.77
CA GLU A 84 0.39 -7.27 -7.82
C GLU A 84 -0.63 -7.93 -6.91
N ILE A 85 -0.86 -7.37 -5.72
CA ILE A 85 -1.87 -7.87 -4.77
C ILE A 85 -3.27 -7.74 -5.38
N THR A 86 -3.64 -6.54 -5.82
CA THR A 86 -4.93 -6.26 -6.48
C THR A 86 -5.16 -7.18 -7.67
N LYS A 87 -4.19 -7.27 -8.59
CA LYS A 87 -4.28 -8.12 -9.76
C LYS A 87 -4.42 -9.60 -9.40
N SER A 88 -3.71 -10.08 -8.39
CA SER A 88 -3.79 -11.46 -7.95
C SER A 88 -5.18 -11.77 -7.39
N ARG A 89 -5.73 -10.90 -6.55
CA ARG A 89 -7.09 -11.02 -6.04
C ARG A 89 -8.14 -11.04 -7.16
N GLU A 90 -8.04 -10.11 -8.10
CA GLU A 90 -8.96 -10.01 -9.24
C GLU A 90 -8.91 -11.23 -10.17
N ASN A 91 -7.71 -11.77 -10.42
CA ASN A 91 -7.54 -12.99 -11.21
C ASN A 91 -8.22 -14.21 -10.57
N LEU A 92 -8.34 -14.22 -9.24
CA LEU A 92 -9.08 -15.24 -8.49
C LEU A 92 -10.59 -14.97 -8.46
N GLY A 93 -11.06 -13.81 -8.95
CA GLY A 93 -12.45 -13.38 -8.93
C GLY A 93 -12.96 -13.02 -7.54
N LEU A 94 -12.05 -12.70 -6.59
CA LEU A 94 -12.40 -12.35 -5.22
C LEU A 94 -12.63 -10.85 -5.08
N THR A 95 -13.69 -10.49 -4.33
CA THR A 95 -13.86 -9.11 -3.86
C THR A 95 -12.84 -8.81 -2.74
N PRO A 96 -12.59 -7.53 -2.41
CA PRO A 96 -11.74 -7.18 -1.25
C PRO A 96 -12.23 -7.82 0.05
N ASP A 97 -13.54 -7.83 0.29
CA ASP A 97 -14.14 -8.44 1.48
C ASP A 97 -13.89 -9.96 1.57
N GLU A 98 -14.11 -10.66 0.44
CA GLU A 98 -13.88 -12.11 0.36
C GLU A 98 -12.40 -12.46 0.59
N ALA A 99 -11.49 -11.73 -0.04
CA ALA A 99 -10.05 -11.95 0.12
C ALA A 99 -9.58 -11.64 1.55
N ALA A 100 -10.01 -10.50 2.11
CA ALA A 100 -9.69 -10.12 3.49
C ALA A 100 -10.17 -11.19 4.48
N LEU A 101 -11.41 -11.68 4.32
CA LEU A 101 -11.98 -12.71 5.18
C LEU A 101 -11.17 -14.01 5.12
N ILE A 102 -10.81 -14.48 3.92
CA ILE A 102 -10.02 -15.70 3.71
C ILE A 102 -8.64 -15.58 4.33
N LEU A 103 -7.99 -14.42 4.17
CA LEU A 103 -6.64 -14.15 4.68
C LEU A 103 -6.63 -13.81 6.17
N GLY A 104 -7.79 -13.56 6.79
CA GLY A 104 -7.88 -13.14 8.19
C GLY A 104 -7.48 -11.68 8.41
N LEU A 105 -7.56 -10.85 7.39
CA LEU A 105 -7.38 -9.39 7.45
C LEU A 105 -8.74 -8.70 7.61
N THR A 106 -8.73 -7.40 7.91
CA THR A 106 -9.92 -6.57 7.71
C THR A 106 -9.96 -6.04 6.29
N THR A 107 -11.16 -5.75 5.76
CA THR A 107 -11.33 -5.19 4.42
C THR A 107 -10.61 -3.86 4.28
N GLU A 108 -10.71 -2.99 5.31
CA GLU A 108 -10.03 -1.71 5.34
C GLU A 108 -8.52 -1.88 5.22
N LYS A 109 -7.94 -2.86 5.96
CA LYS A 109 -6.49 -3.09 5.91
C LYS A 109 -6.04 -3.59 4.55
N LEU A 110 -6.79 -4.51 3.93
CA LEU A 110 -6.48 -4.97 2.57
C LEU A 110 -6.61 -3.81 1.56
N SER A 111 -7.66 -3.02 1.67
CA SER A 111 -7.90 -1.86 0.82
C SER A 111 -6.79 -0.81 0.94
N ASP A 112 -6.36 -0.51 2.17
CA ASP A 112 -5.24 0.43 2.40
C ASP A 112 -3.95 -0.07 1.74
N ILE A 113 -3.65 -1.38 1.82
CA ILE A 113 -2.47 -1.97 1.18
C ILE A 113 -2.59 -1.92 -0.35
N GLU A 114 -3.76 -2.24 -0.92
CA GLU A 114 -4.03 -2.24 -2.36
C GLU A 114 -4.02 -0.85 -2.99
N ASN A 115 -4.24 0.20 -2.18
CA ASN A 115 -4.22 1.60 -2.63
C ASN A 115 -2.95 2.37 -2.21
N ASP A 116 -1.90 1.67 -1.80
CA ASP A 116 -0.65 2.27 -1.30
C ASP A 116 -0.82 3.21 -0.09
N GLY A 117 -1.96 3.15 0.60
CA GLY A 117 -2.20 3.92 1.83
C GLY A 117 -1.38 3.44 3.03
N CYS A 118 -0.88 2.20 2.98
CA CYS A 118 0.05 1.68 3.98
C CYS A 118 0.91 0.54 3.44
N LEU A 119 2.09 0.37 4.04
CA LEU A 119 2.94 -0.78 3.79
C LEU A 119 2.41 -2.01 4.55
N GLN A 120 2.38 -3.17 3.89
CA GLN A 120 2.09 -4.44 4.55
C GLN A 120 3.21 -4.86 5.49
N SER A 121 2.85 -5.42 6.64
CA SER A 121 3.81 -6.07 7.55
C SER A 121 4.31 -7.39 6.96
N PHE A 122 5.40 -7.95 7.55
CA PHE A 122 5.94 -9.22 7.08
C PHE A 122 4.94 -10.39 7.17
N ASP A 123 4.16 -10.44 8.23
CA ASP A 123 3.10 -11.48 8.39
C ASP A 123 1.97 -11.29 7.37
N GLN A 124 1.62 -10.05 7.07
CA GLN A 124 0.64 -9.74 6.01
C GLN A 124 1.19 -10.13 4.63
N GLU A 125 2.47 -9.87 4.36
CA GLU A 125 3.13 -10.28 3.11
C GLU A 125 3.03 -11.80 2.90
N ILE A 126 3.28 -12.60 3.95
CA ILE A 126 3.15 -14.06 3.88
C ILE A 126 1.72 -14.48 3.52
N LEU A 127 0.70 -13.83 4.11
CA LEU A 127 -0.69 -14.11 3.82
C LEU A 127 -1.09 -13.66 2.41
N LEU A 128 -0.68 -12.48 2.00
CA LEU A 128 -0.98 -11.91 0.68
C LEU A 128 -0.41 -12.76 -0.45
N ARG A 129 0.75 -13.41 -0.24
CA ARG A 129 1.33 -14.35 -1.22
C ARG A 129 0.45 -15.57 -1.51
N LEU A 130 -0.51 -15.91 -0.65
CA LEU A 130 -1.51 -16.94 -0.96
C LEU A 130 -2.34 -16.57 -2.18
N LEU A 131 -2.60 -15.28 -2.43
CA LEU A 131 -3.34 -14.81 -3.62
C LEU A 131 -2.58 -15.05 -4.91
N THR A 132 -1.25 -15.14 -4.86
CA THR A 132 -0.40 -15.38 -6.04
C THR A 132 -0.20 -16.87 -6.36
N THR A 133 -0.61 -17.76 -5.44
CA THR A 133 -0.37 -19.21 -5.54
C THR A 133 -1.68 -19.97 -5.30
N PRO A 134 -2.48 -20.23 -6.35
CA PRO A 134 -3.80 -20.85 -6.24
C PRO A 134 -3.82 -22.15 -5.43
N ASP A 135 -2.83 -23.04 -5.60
CA ASP A 135 -2.74 -24.30 -4.85
C ASP A 135 -2.55 -24.08 -3.34
N SER A 136 -1.72 -23.09 -2.97
CA SER A 136 -1.48 -22.74 -1.58
C SER A 136 -2.71 -22.08 -0.94
N LEU A 137 -3.42 -21.25 -1.69
CA LEU A 137 -4.68 -20.65 -1.26
C LEU A 137 -5.73 -21.75 -1.03
N HIS A 138 -5.83 -22.70 -1.94
CA HIS A 138 -6.76 -23.83 -1.78
C HIS A 138 -6.46 -24.64 -0.52
N GLN A 139 -5.21 -25.03 -0.30
CA GLN A 139 -4.81 -25.75 0.91
C GLN A 139 -5.12 -24.97 2.18
N HIS A 140 -4.93 -23.63 2.15
CA HIS A 140 -5.28 -22.75 3.24
C HIS A 140 -6.80 -22.78 3.51
N VAL A 141 -7.61 -22.61 2.46
CA VAL A 141 -9.08 -22.65 2.55
C VAL A 141 -9.57 -24.02 3.07
N GLN A 142 -9.05 -25.12 2.56
CA GLN A 142 -9.41 -26.45 3.05
C GLN A 142 -9.07 -26.64 4.53
N ARG A 143 -7.88 -26.21 4.95
CA ARG A 143 -7.43 -26.34 6.34
C ARG A 143 -8.29 -25.53 7.31
N TYR A 144 -8.70 -24.33 6.91
CA TYR A 144 -9.45 -23.41 7.75
C TYR A 144 -10.92 -23.26 7.37
N HIS A 145 -11.46 -24.22 6.62
CA HIS A 145 -12.81 -24.19 6.06
C HIS A 145 -13.86 -23.78 7.09
N ALA A 146 -13.92 -24.46 8.24
CA ALA A 146 -14.91 -24.18 9.28
C ALA A 146 -14.78 -22.76 9.87
N LEU A 147 -13.57 -22.24 9.97
CA LEU A 147 -13.33 -20.86 10.44
C LEU A 147 -13.77 -19.83 9.40
N ILE A 148 -13.44 -20.06 8.12
CA ILE A 148 -13.82 -19.20 7.01
C ILE A 148 -15.34 -19.17 6.88
N GLU A 149 -16.00 -20.34 6.95
CA GLU A 149 -17.46 -20.46 6.94
C GLU A 149 -18.11 -19.66 8.09
N LEU A 150 -17.58 -19.81 9.31
CA LEU A 150 -18.08 -19.08 10.48
C LEU A 150 -17.97 -17.58 10.30
N ARG A 151 -16.81 -17.10 9.81
CA ARG A 151 -16.56 -15.67 9.56
C ARG A 151 -17.46 -15.14 8.45
N ALA A 152 -17.64 -15.88 7.35
CA ALA A 152 -18.52 -15.50 6.26
C ALA A 152 -19.98 -15.33 6.74
N LYS A 153 -20.47 -16.26 7.59
CA LYS A 153 -21.80 -16.12 8.23
C LYS A 153 -21.89 -14.90 9.15
N GLN A 154 -20.83 -14.59 9.91
CA GLN A 154 -20.81 -13.41 10.79
C GLN A 154 -20.77 -12.09 9.99
N ALA A 155 -20.20 -12.12 8.80
CA ALA A 155 -20.14 -10.98 7.87
C ALA A 155 -21.35 -10.88 6.93
N ASP A 156 -22.37 -11.73 7.11
CA ASP A 156 -23.57 -11.83 6.25
C ASP A 156 -23.24 -12.05 4.76
N MET A 157 -22.15 -12.80 4.49
CA MET A 157 -21.74 -13.18 3.14
C MET A 157 -22.44 -14.46 2.70
N ASP A 158 -22.68 -14.59 1.39
CA ASP A 158 -23.15 -15.83 0.77
C ASP A 158 -22.04 -16.88 0.77
N VAL A 159 -22.12 -17.78 1.75
CA VAL A 159 -21.12 -18.84 1.98
C VAL A 159 -21.03 -19.78 0.79
N ASP A 160 -22.17 -20.18 0.21
CA ASP A 160 -22.20 -21.14 -0.90
C ASP A 160 -21.57 -20.51 -2.17
N ALA A 161 -21.87 -19.23 -2.44
CA ALA A 161 -21.27 -18.51 -3.55
C ALA A 161 -19.75 -18.34 -3.35
N LEU A 162 -19.29 -18.06 -2.13
CA LEU A 162 -17.85 -17.93 -1.81
C LEU A 162 -17.12 -19.24 -2.07
N PHE A 163 -17.59 -20.35 -1.53
CA PHE A 163 -16.94 -21.65 -1.72
C PHE A 163 -17.02 -22.16 -3.16
N ALA A 164 -18.11 -21.87 -3.89
CA ALA A 164 -18.21 -22.19 -5.32
C ALA A 164 -17.18 -21.42 -6.18
N LYS A 165 -16.79 -20.20 -5.78
CA LYS A 165 -15.68 -19.48 -6.41
C LYS A 165 -14.34 -20.15 -6.12
N LEU A 166 -14.09 -20.49 -4.85
CA LEU A 166 -12.85 -21.10 -4.39
C LEU A 166 -12.59 -22.48 -5.03
N GLU A 167 -13.62 -23.26 -5.28
CA GLU A 167 -13.53 -24.54 -6.00
C GLU A 167 -13.11 -24.34 -7.46
N LYS A 168 -13.59 -23.30 -8.15
CA LYS A 168 -13.23 -22.99 -9.55
C LYS A 168 -11.78 -22.54 -9.72
N ILE A 169 -11.16 -22.00 -8.68
CA ILE A 169 -9.75 -21.59 -8.71
C ILE A 169 -8.83 -22.79 -8.98
N ASN A 170 -9.20 -23.97 -8.49
CA ASN A 170 -8.42 -25.20 -8.64
C ASN A 170 -8.63 -25.94 -9.96
N ALA A 171 -9.63 -25.57 -10.74
CA ALA A 171 -9.96 -26.25 -11.98
C ALA A 171 -9.23 -25.67 -13.20
N LYS A 172 -8.34 -24.70 -13.00
CA LYS A 172 -7.52 -24.05 -14.04
C LYS A 172 -6.05 -24.39 -13.89
#